data_5e008570cc41cc39e64bfe2048516e4a
#
_entry.id   5e008570cc41cc39e64bfe2048516e4a
#
_cell.length_a   1.000
_cell.length_b   1.000
_cell.length_c   1.000
_cell.angle_alpha   90.00
_cell.angle_beta   90.00
_cell.angle_gamma   90.00
#
_symmetry.space_group_name_H-M   'P 1'
#
loop_
_entity.id
_entity.type
_entity.pdbx_description
1 polymer ?
#
loop_
_entity_poly.entity_id
_entity_poly.type
_entity_poly.pdbx_seq_one_letter_code
_entity_poly.pdbx_strand_id
1 'polypeptide(L)'
;MLTEKQIKFYKENGYLLVENALPSKILKGLQDVTDEFVEASRNVAENDETYDLSDDHSKENPRLRRLKQPHLLHKTYEDVTLDECILGPVSQLLGNNLRRDHTK
;
A
#
# COMPACT_ATOMS: atom_id res chain seq x y z
N MET A 1 -7.01 15.43 8.30
CA MET A 1 -6.16 16.61 8.01
C MET A 1 -4.98 16.65 8.97
N LEU A 2 -3.81 16.96 8.45
CA LEU A 2 -2.62 17.15 9.28
C LEU A 2 -2.73 18.47 10.06
N THR A 3 -2.19 18.48 11.29
CA THR A 3 -2.07 19.69 12.08
C THR A 3 -0.86 20.52 11.63
N GLU A 4 -0.85 21.80 11.98
CA GLU A 4 0.32 22.67 11.71
C GLU A 4 1.60 22.13 12.35
N LYS A 5 1.49 21.55 13.55
CA LYS A 5 2.61 20.91 14.24
C LYS A 5 3.19 19.73 13.47
N GLN A 6 2.33 18.88 12.90
CA GLN A 6 2.75 17.76 12.07
C GLN A 6 3.44 18.22 10.79
N ILE A 7 2.88 19.22 10.12
CA ILE A 7 3.46 19.80 8.89
C ILE A 7 4.85 20.40 9.20
N LYS A 8 4.96 21.14 10.30
CA LYS A 8 6.24 21.69 10.74
C LYS A 8 7.27 20.60 11.03
N PHE A 9 6.84 19.55 11.73
CA PHE A 9 7.72 18.41 12.02
C PHE A 9 8.25 17.77 10.74
N TYR A 10 7.39 17.57 9.75
CA TYR A 10 7.80 17.02 8.46
C TYR A 10 8.82 17.92 7.76
N LYS A 11 8.60 19.22 7.74
CA LYS A 11 9.51 20.17 7.10
C LYS A 11 10.89 20.19 7.76
N GLU A 12 10.94 20.03 9.08
CA GLU A 12 12.17 20.03 9.85
C GLU A 12 12.94 18.70 9.77
N ASN A 13 12.22 17.57 9.66
CA ASN A 13 12.80 16.23 9.84
C ASN A 13 12.77 15.35 8.57
N GLY A 14 11.97 15.70 7.58
CA GLY A 14 11.87 14.96 6.32
C GLY A 14 11.00 13.70 6.37
N TYR A 15 10.33 13.44 7.48
CA TYR A 15 9.39 12.33 7.62
C TYR A 15 8.27 12.69 8.58
N LEU A 16 7.19 11.90 8.54
CA LEU A 16 6.07 12.06 9.47
C LEU A 16 5.37 10.71 9.64
N LEU A 17 5.13 10.32 10.88
CA LEU A 17 4.27 9.18 11.21
C LEU A 17 2.86 9.68 11.49
N VAL A 18 1.89 9.16 10.76
CA VAL A 18 0.46 9.47 10.95
C VAL A 18 -0.25 8.22 11.41
N GLU A 19 -0.64 8.18 12.68
CA GLU A 19 -1.38 7.06 13.25
C GLU A 19 -2.83 7.06 12.75
N ASN A 20 -3.39 5.85 12.59
CA ASN A 20 -4.80 5.67 12.19
C ASN A 20 -5.17 6.38 10.88
N ALA A 21 -4.23 6.45 9.94
CA ALA A 21 -4.45 7.13 8.67
C ALA A 21 -5.51 6.44 7.80
N LEU A 22 -5.62 5.11 7.89
CA LEU A 22 -6.61 4.35 7.12
C LEU A 22 -7.85 4.08 7.99
N PRO A 23 -9.05 4.43 7.51
CA PRO A 23 -10.29 3.98 8.15
C PRO A 23 -10.36 2.45 8.21
N SER A 24 -10.98 1.91 9.27
CA SER A 24 -11.06 0.46 9.49
C SER A 24 -11.66 -0.30 8.30
N LYS A 25 -12.64 0.26 7.62
CA LYS A 25 -13.26 -0.35 6.44
C LYS A 25 -12.28 -0.50 5.29
N ILE A 26 -11.48 0.52 5.03
CA ILE A 26 -10.45 0.49 3.98
C ILE A 26 -9.37 -0.53 4.33
N LEU A 27 -8.89 -0.49 5.57
CA LEU A 27 -7.87 -1.44 6.04
C LEU A 27 -8.35 -2.88 5.91
N LYS A 28 -9.59 -3.17 6.33
CA LYS A 28 -10.18 -4.51 6.22
C LYS A 28 -10.26 -4.97 4.77
N GLY A 29 -10.70 -4.08 3.86
CA GLY A 29 -10.77 -4.39 2.43
C GLY A 29 -9.40 -4.75 1.85
N LEU A 30 -8.36 -3.99 2.21
CA LEU A 30 -6.98 -4.27 1.79
C LEU A 30 -6.49 -5.62 2.32
N GLN A 31 -6.76 -5.92 3.59
CA GLN A 31 -6.37 -7.19 4.21
C GLN A 31 -7.05 -8.37 3.52
N ASP A 32 -8.36 -8.29 3.29
CA ASP A 32 -9.13 -9.36 2.65
C ASP A 32 -8.63 -9.66 1.24
N VAL A 33 -8.41 -8.63 0.42
CA VAL A 33 -7.88 -8.78 -0.95
C VAL A 33 -6.45 -9.33 -0.93
N THR A 34 -5.63 -8.85 -0.02
CA THR A 34 -4.24 -9.33 0.12
C THR A 34 -4.21 -10.80 0.52
N ASP A 35 -5.09 -11.22 1.44
CA ASP A 35 -5.21 -12.63 1.82
C ASP A 35 -5.58 -13.52 0.63
N GLU A 36 -6.46 -13.06 -0.26
CA GLU A 36 -6.80 -13.78 -1.49
C GLU A 36 -5.58 -13.96 -2.39
N PHE A 37 -4.75 -12.92 -2.57
CA PHE A 37 -3.53 -13.03 -3.36
C PHE A 37 -2.50 -13.96 -2.72
N VAL A 38 -2.36 -13.92 -1.39
CA VAL A 38 -1.46 -14.82 -0.66
C VAL A 38 -1.92 -16.28 -0.85
N GLU A 39 -3.21 -16.57 -0.71
CA GLU A 39 -3.74 -17.92 -0.94
C GLU A 39 -3.52 -18.38 -2.38
N ALA A 40 -3.78 -17.52 -3.36
CA ALA A 40 -3.53 -17.85 -4.78
C ALA A 40 -2.05 -18.12 -5.06
N SER A 41 -1.14 -17.50 -4.32
CA SER A 41 0.31 -17.68 -4.51
C SER A 41 0.81 -19.09 -4.17
N ARG A 42 0.01 -19.90 -3.46
CA ARG A 42 0.36 -21.30 -3.17
C ARG A 42 0.66 -22.10 -4.42
N ASN A 43 0.03 -21.75 -5.54
CA ASN A 43 0.19 -22.42 -6.83
C ASN A 43 1.22 -21.75 -7.75
N VAL A 44 1.96 -20.76 -7.23
CA VAL A 44 2.99 -20.02 -7.97
C VAL A 44 4.35 -20.46 -7.46
N ALA A 45 5.14 -21.08 -8.34
CA ALA A 45 6.45 -21.65 -7.97
C ALA A 45 7.62 -20.70 -8.23
N GLU A 46 7.46 -19.73 -9.13
CA GLU A 46 8.51 -18.81 -9.57
C GLU A 46 7.98 -17.38 -9.62
N ASN A 47 8.87 -16.43 -9.52
CA ASN A 47 8.53 -15.02 -9.69
C ASN A 47 7.94 -14.78 -11.07
N ASP A 48 6.92 -13.96 -11.15
CA ASP A 48 6.24 -13.59 -12.39
C ASP A 48 5.88 -12.09 -12.42
N GLU A 49 4.97 -11.70 -13.30
CA GLU A 49 4.54 -10.31 -13.44
C GLU A 49 3.76 -9.79 -12.22
N THR A 50 3.17 -10.69 -11.44
CA THR A 50 2.33 -10.36 -10.28
C THR A 50 3.07 -10.56 -8.97
N TYR A 51 3.81 -11.65 -8.84
CA TYR A 51 4.41 -12.11 -7.59
C TYR A 51 5.93 -12.00 -7.57
N ASP A 52 6.43 -11.39 -6.50
CA ASP A 52 7.81 -11.48 -6.09
C ASP A 52 7.85 -12.33 -4.81
N LEU A 53 8.32 -13.58 -4.96
CA LEU A 53 8.26 -14.59 -3.90
C LEU A 53 9.49 -14.52 -3.01
N SER A 54 9.31 -14.81 -1.72
CA SER A 54 10.41 -15.04 -0.81
C SER A 54 11.12 -16.34 -1.15
N ASP A 55 12.41 -16.44 -0.84
CA ASP A 55 13.21 -17.65 -1.13
C ASP A 55 12.68 -18.91 -0.44
N ASP A 56 12.00 -18.73 0.70
CA ASP A 56 11.40 -19.83 1.47
C ASP A 56 9.90 -20.01 1.18
N HIS A 57 9.40 -19.41 0.09
CA HIS A 57 8.02 -19.60 -0.34
C HIS A 57 7.76 -21.06 -0.74
N SER A 58 6.66 -21.61 -0.28
CA SER A 58 6.18 -22.93 -0.68
C SER A 58 4.65 -22.97 -0.73
N LYS A 59 4.12 -24.02 -1.34
CA LYS A 59 2.67 -24.24 -1.39
C LYS A 59 2.07 -24.37 0.03
N GLU A 60 2.79 -25.02 0.92
CA GLU A 60 2.38 -25.27 2.30
C GLU A 60 2.52 -24.01 3.17
N ASN A 61 3.51 -23.16 2.84
CA ASN A 61 3.80 -21.93 3.58
C ASN A 61 4.07 -20.78 2.60
N PRO A 62 3.01 -20.17 2.06
CA PRO A 62 3.19 -19.10 1.08
C PRO A 62 3.81 -17.87 1.73
N ARG A 63 4.88 -17.35 1.10
CA ARG A 63 5.58 -16.17 1.57
C ARG A 63 5.94 -15.27 0.40
N LEU A 64 5.36 -14.10 0.40
CA LEU A 64 5.58 -13.09 -0.64
C LEU A 64 6.54 -12.02 -0.11
N ARG A 65 7.44 -11.56 -0.97
CA ARG A 65 8.16 -10.31 -0.74
C ARG A 65 7.25 -9.14 -1.05
N ARG A 66 6.52 -9.23 -2.17
CA ARG A 66 5.58 -8.17 -2.60
C ARG A 66 4.67 -8.66 -3.71
N LEU A 67 3.58 -7.96 -3.87
CA LEU A 67 2.80 -7.93 -5.11
C LEU A 67 3.35 -6.80 -5.98
N LYS A 68 3.52 -7.04 -7.27
CA LYS A 68 4.04 -6.05 -8.21
C LYS A 68 2.90 -5.18 -8.72
N GLN A 69 3.02 -3.87 -8.51
CA GLN A 69 2.04 -2.89 -8.94
C GLN A 69 0.60 -3.27 -8.60
N PRO A 70 0.28 -3.43 -7.29
CA PRO A 70 -1.03 -3.94 -6.87
C PRO A 70 -2.21 -3.12 -7.38
N HIS A 71 -2.04 -1.82 -7.62
CA HIS A 71 -3.09 -0.97 -8.17
C HIS A 71 -3.59 -1.41 -9.55
N LEU A 72 -2.80 -2.21 -10.28
CA LEU A 72 -3.20 -2.80 -11.56
C LEU A 72 -3.85 -4.18 -11.40
N LEU A 73 -3.72 -4.79 -10.22
CA LEU A 73 -4.21 -6.14 -9.95
C LEU A 73 -5.64 -6.17 -9.40
N HIS A 74 -6.01 -5.17 -8.62
CA HIS A 74 -7.33 -5.13 -7.97
C HIS A 74 -7.77 -3.70 -7.68
N LYS A 75 -9.07 -3.45 -7.90
CA LYS A 75 -9.67 -2.13 -7.70
C LYS A 75 -9.47 -1.60 -6.27
N THR A 76 -9.52 -2.47 -5.26
CA THR A 76 -9.33 -2.06 -3.86
C THR A 76 -7.98 -1.37 -3.65
N TYR A 77 -6.93 -1.88 -4.28
CA TYR A 77 -5.61 -1.24 -4.22
C TYR A 77 -5.57 0.09 -4.98
N GLU A 78 -6.22 0.15 -6.13
CA GLU A 78 -6.33 1.40 -6.90
C GLU A 78 -7.08 2.46 -6.11
N ASP A 79 -8.23 2.09 -5.54
CA ASP A 79 -9.10 3.03 -4.82
C ASP A 79 -8.40 3.67 -3.62
N VAL A 80 -7.61 2.91 -2.85
CA VAL A 80 -6.91 3.49 -1.69
C VAL A 80 -5.87 4.52 -2.10
N THR A 81 -5.23 4.37 -3.25
CA THR A 81 -4.26 5.36 -3.75
C THR A 81 -4.91 6.68 -4.13
N LEU A 82 -6.20 6.67 -4.37
CA LEU A 82 -7.00 7.84 -4.76
C LEU A 82 -7.87 8.36 -3.62
N ASP A 83 -7.88 7.66 -2.48
CA ASP A 83 -8.70 8.04 -1.34
C ASP A 83 -8.15 9.27 -0.62
N GLU A 84 -9.06 10.11 -0.14
CA GLU A 84 -8.71 11.33 0.56
C GLU A 84 -7.89 11.08 1.84
N CYS A 85 -8.05 9.92 2.47
CA CYS A 85 -7.26 9.56 3.65
C CYS A 85 -5.74 9.49 3.36
N ILE A 86 -5.38 9.23 2.10
CA ILE A 86 -3.99 9.25 1.63
C ILE A 86 -3.68 10.58 0.94
N LEU A 87 -4.51 10.98 -0.02
CA LEU A 87 -4.26 12.18 -0.85
C LEU A 87 -4.31 13.46 -0.03
N GLY A 88 -5.20 13.55 0.96
CA GLY A 88 -5.31 14.73 1.81
C GLY A 88 -4.01 15.08 2.52
N PRO A 89 -3.49 14.20 3.38
CA PRO A 89 -2.20 14.44 4.05
C PRO A 89 -1.04 14.65 3.09
N VAL A 90 -0.95 13.83 2.04
CA VAL A 90 0.15 13.96 1.07
C VAL A 90 0.11 15.29 0.35
N SER A 91 -1.08 15.77 -0.05
CA SER A 91 -1.22 17.08 -0.69
C SER A 91 -0.85 18.23 0.23
N GLN A 92 -1.13 18.10 1.52
CA GLN A 92 -0.72 19.11 2.52
C GLN A 92 0.81 19.22 2.64
N LEU A 93 1.52 18.13 2.42
CA LEU A 93 3.00 18.11 2.52
C LEU A 93 3.68 18.46 1.19
N LEU A 94 3.15 18.00 0.07
CA LEU A 94 3.80 18.08 -1.24
C LEU A 94 3.13 19.01 -2.25
N GLY A 95 1.93 19.52 -1.94
CA GLY A 95 1.12 20.33 -2.86
C GLY A 95 0.13 19.49 -3.66
N ASN A 96 -0.70 20.15 -4.47
CA ASN A 96 -1.85 19.53 -5.12
C ASN A 96 -1.53 18.83 -6.46
N ASN A 97 -0.37 19.06 -7.04
CA ASN A 97 0.04 18.46 -8.31
C ASN A 97 0.76 17.13 -8.07
N LEU A 98 0.01 16.13 -7.61
CA LEU A 98 0.55 14.83 -7.24
C LEU A 98 0.46 13.85 -8.41
N ARG A 99 1.48 13.02 -8.54
CA ARG A 99 1.50 11.88 -9.46
C ARG A 99 1.98 10.64 -8.72
N ARG A 100 1.23 9.55 -8.86
CA ARG A 100 1.68 8.25 -8.38
C ARG A 100 2.80 7.75 -9.28
N ASP A 101 3.91 7.37 -8.69
CA ASP A 101 5.04 6.81 -9.43
C ASP A 101 4.84 5.30 -9.65
N HIS A 102 4.75 4.54 -8.56
CA HIS A 102 4.52 3.10 -8.60
C HIS A 102 3.96 2.61 -7.27
N THR A 103 3.43 1.36 -7.25
CA THR A 103 3.00 0.68 -6.02
C THR A 103 3.67 -0.69 -5.89
N LYS A 104 3.71 -1.18 -4.65
CA LYS A 104 4.30 -2.48 -4.31
C LYS A 104 3.43 -3.19 -3.29
#